data_94492c70739055b81c5227b23f51d925
#
_entry.id   94492c70739055b81c5227b23f51d925
#
_cell.length_a   1.000
_cell.length_b   1.000
_cell.length_c   1.000
_cell.angle_alpha   90.00
_cell.angle_beta   90.00
_cell.angle_gamma   90.00
#
_symmetry.space_group_name_H-M   'P 1'
#
loop_
_entity.id
_entity.type
_entity.pdbx_description
1 polymer ?
#
loop_
_entity_poly.entity_id
_entity_poly.type
_entity_poly.pdbx_seq_one_letter_code
_entity_poly.pdbx_strand_id
1 'polypeptide(L)'
;MLEADNLECVRGERRLFTGLGFRLEAGELLNLQGRNGSGKTSLLRMLIGLLPPEAGEIRWNGVSTKAQGDEFRADLCYLGHLNAIKEELTPLENLLAAAHLADEELSEDDALDALEQVGLAGREDLACKYLSQGQKRRVALARLVKEKRPLWILDEPFVALDTAAVDWLTGIISGHLQRGGMAVMTTHQQVNIPAGTIRELRLG
;
A
#
# COMPACT_ATOMS: atom_id res chain seq x y z
N MET A 1 1.45 -13.02 9.85
CA MET A 1 2.84 -13.18 9.38
C MET A 1 2.82 -13.39 7.88
N LEU A 2 3.64 -12.61 7.13
CA LEU A 2 3.84 -12.75 5.68
C LEU A 2 5.21 -13.40 5.44
N GLU A 3 5.25 -14.44 4.62
CA GLU A 3 6.49 -15.14 4.25
C GLU A 3 6.60 -15.22 2.73
N ALA A 4 7.80 -14.98 2.24
CA ALA A 4 8.19 -15.25 0.86
C ALA A 4 9.37 -16.25 0.90
N ASP A 5 9.27 -17.31 0.15
CA ASP A 5 10.28 -18.37 0.12
C ASP A 5 10.74 -18.64 -1.31
N ASN A 6 12.04 -18.45 -1.54
CA ASN A 6 12.74 -18.75 -2.79
C ASN A 6 12.07 -18.19 -4.06
N LEU A 7 11.55 -16.95 -3.99
CA LEU A 7 10.86 -16.33 -5.11
C LEU A 7 11.76 -16.05 -6.29
N GLU A 8 11.27 -16.34 -7.49
CA GLU A 8 11.88 -15.96 -8.75
C GLU A 8 10.94 -15.10 -9.58
N CYS A 9 11.48 -14.04 -10.18
CA CYS A 9 10.75 -13.15 -11.07
C CYS A 9 11.45 -13.04 -12.43
N VAL A 10 10.72 -13.41 -13.49
CA VAL A 10 11.13 -13.22 -14.86
C VAL A 10 10.14 -12.31 -15.58
N ARG A 11 10.64 -11.34 -16.36
CA ARG A 11 9.80 -10.43 -17.17
C ARG A 11 10.35 -10.37 -18.60
N GLY A 12 9.62 -10.96 -19.53
CA GLY A 12 10.15 -11.23 -20.86
C GLY A 12 11.35 -12.17 -20.77
N GLU A 13 12.48 -11.79 -21.33
CA GLU A 13 13.73 -12.56 -21.26
C GLU A 13 14.62 -12.21 -20.05
N ARG A 14 14.20 -11.23 -19.24
CA ARG A 14 15.02 -10.73 -18.14
C ARG A 14 14.59 -11.33 -16.80
N ARG A 15 15.54 -12.02 -16.13
CA ARG A 15 15.41 -12.40 -14.73
C ARG A 15 15.68 -11.19 -13.85
N LEU A 16 14.70 -10.77 -13.05
CA LEU A 16 14.80 -9.61 -12.16
C LEU A 16 15.42 -10.01 -10.81
N PHE A 17 14.99 -11.14 -10.26
CA PHE A 17 15.58 -11.73 -9.05
C PHE A 17 15.29 -13.23 -9.00
N THR A 18 16.09 -13.94 -8.21
CA THR A 18 15.95 -15.38 -7.91
C THR A 18 16.35 -15.64 -6.47
N GLY A 19 15.77 -16.67 -5.87
CA GLY A 19 16.10 -17.06 -4.51
C GLY A 19 15.70 -16.04 -3.45
N LEU A 20 14.78 -15.13 -3.77
CA LEU A 20 14.38 -14.08 -2.85
C LEU A 20 13.52 -14.66 -1.73
N GLY A 21 13.91 -14.41 -0.50
CA GLY A 21 13.13 -14.81 0.67
C GLY A 21 13.13 -13.74 1.74
N PHE A 22 12.01 -13.64 2.46
CA PHE A 22 11.89 -12.80 3.66
C PHE A 22 10.71 -13.28 4.53
N ARG A 23 10.73 -12.84 5.77
CA ARG A 23 9.63 -13.01 6.71
C ARG A 23 9.31 -11.66 7.34
N LEU A 24 8.02 -11.34 7.47
CA LEU A 24 7.51 -10.11 8.07
C LEU A 24 6.50 -10.48 9.16
N GLU A 25 6.72 -9.96 10.35
CA GLU A 25 5.91 -10.24 11.53
C GLU A 25 5.06 -9.00 11.92
N ALA A 26 4.12 -9.21 12.85
CA ALA A 26 3.28 -8.12 13.36
C ALA A 26 4.13 -6.96 13.89
N GLY A 27 3.76 -5.74 13.55
CA GLY A 27 4.47 -4.52 13.92
C GLY A 27 5.71 -4.23 13.07
N GLU A 28 5.98 -5.01 12.03
CA GLU A 28 7.15 -4.81 11.17
C GLU A 28 6.79 -4.13 9.84
N LEU A 29 7.74 -3.35 9.33
CA LEU A 29 7.71 -2.75 8.00
C LEU A 29 8.90 -3.25 7.19
N LEU A 30 8.64 -3.75 5.99
CA LEU A 30 9.64 -4.11 4.99
C LEU A 30 9.77 -2.99 3.96
N ASN A 31 10.90 -2.29 3.96
CA ASN A 31 11.23 -1.28 2.96
C ASN A 31 12.00 -1.91 1.79
N LEU A 32 11.37 -1.97 0.62
CA LEU A 32 11.98 -2.52 -0.59
C LEU A 32 12.83 -1.45 -1.27
N GLN A 33 14.13 -1.68 -1.32
CA GLN A 33 15.09 -0.82 -1.97
C GLN A 33 15.61 -1.43 -3.27
N GLY A 34 16.09 -0.60 -4.17
CA GLY A 34 16.71 -1.04 -5.43
C GLY A 34 16.53 -0.01 -6.54
N ARG A 35 17.33 -0.16 -7.59
CA ARG A 35 17.28 0.73 -8.77
C ARG A 35 15.92 0.62 -9.48
N ASN A 36 15.60 1.60 -10.33
CA ASN A 36 14.44 1.48 -11.22
C ASN A 36 14.64 0.26 -12.14
N GLY A 37 13.58 -0.53 -12.28
CA GLY A 37 13.62 -1.79 -13.04
C GLY A 37 14.25 -2.99 -12.31
N SER A 38 14.60 -2.89 -11.01
CA SER A 38 15.09 -4.04 -10.23
C SER A 38 14.01 -5.06 -9.84
N GLY A 39 12.74 -4.75 -10.06
CA GLY A 39 11.64 -5.67 -9.76
C GLY A 39 10.81 -5.32 -8.53
N LYS A 40 10.98 -4.14 -7.90
CA LYS A 40 10.20 -3.72 -6.71
C LYS A 40 8.69 -3.84 -6.94
N THR A 41 8.16 -3.16 -7.95
CA THR A 41 6.72 -3.24 -8.28
C THR A 41 6.29 -4.65 -8.70
N SER A 42 7.19 -5.44 -9.33
CA SER A 42 6.89 -6.85 -9.65
C SER A 42 6.75 -7.69 -8.37
N LEU A 43 7.63 -7.49 -7.39
CA LEU A 43 7.52 -8.14 -6.10
C LEU A 43 6.22 -7.72 -5.38
N LEU A 44 5.89 -6.42 -5.32
CA LEU A 44 4.63 -5.98 -4.75
C LEU A 44 3.42 -6.64 -5.44
N ARG A 45 3.44 -6.74 -6.78
CA ARG A 45 2.37 -7.41 -7.53
C ARG A 45 2.29 -8.91 -7.25
N MET A 46 3.41 -9.57 -6.96
CA MET A 46 3.42 -10.97 -6.51
C MET A 46 2.78 -11.09 -5.12
N LEU A 47 3.16 -10.20 -4.19
CA LEU A 47 2.64 -10.21 -2.83
C LEU A 47 1.11 -10.03 -2.77
N ILE A 48 0.54 -9.28 -3.71
CA ILE A 48 -0.92 -9.07 -3.79
C ILE A 48 -1.63 -10.05 -4.73
N GLY A 49 -0.91 -11.05 -5.27
CA GLY A 49 -1.47 -12.09 -6.12
C GLY A 49 -1.80 -11.66 -7.56
N LEU A 50 -1.37 -10.46 -8.00
CA LEU A 50 -1.56 -9.98 -9.39
C LEU A 50 -0.51 -10.51 -10.38
N LEU A 51 0.58 -11.04 -9.87
CA LEU A 51 1.64 -11.64 -10.67
C LEU A 51 2.07 -12.95 -10.00
N PRO A 52 1.96 -14.10 -10.66
CA PRO A 52 2.50 -15.34 -10.11
C PRO A 52 4.04 -15.28 -10.14
N PRO A 53 4.73 -15.81 -9.10
CA PRO A 53 6.16 -16.03 -9.17
C PRO A 53 6.48 -17.16 -10.18
N GLU A 54 7.67 -17.09 -10.80
CA GLU A 54 8.18 -18.16 -11.67
C GLU A 54 8.56 -19.40 -10.86
N ALA A 55 9.12 -19.17 -9.67
CA ALA A 55 9.40 -20.20 -8.67
C ALA A 55 9.22 -19.62 -7.26
N GLY A 56 9.10 -20.51 -6.28
CA GLY A 56 8.90 -20.14 -4.88
C GLY A 56 7.44 -19.96 -4.50
N GLU A 57 7.21 -19.55 -3.28
CA GLU A 57 5.87 -19.44 -2.70
C GLU A 57 5.75 -18.25 -1.75
N ILE A 58 4.54 -17.69 -1.69
CA ILE A 58 4.15 -16.65 -0.72
C ILE A 58 3.11 -17.25 0.19
N ARG A 59 3.31 -17.09 1.51
CA ARG A 59 2.39 -17.58 2.54
C ARG A 59 1.93 -16.44 3.43
N TRP A 60 0.66 -16.50 3.77
CA TRP A 60 0.03 -15.65 4.77
C TRP A 60 -0.44 -16.51 5.93
N ASN A 61 0.08 -16.23 7.14
CA ASN A 61 -0.19 -17.03 8.34
C ASN A 61 0.07 -18.54 8.14
N GLY A 62 1.14 -18.87 7.41
CA GLY A 62 1.57 -20.25 7.15
C GLY A 62 0.83 -20.94 6.00
N VAL A 63 -0.19 -20.33 5.41
CA VAL A 63 -0.98 -20.88 4.30
C VAL A 63 -0.61 -20.15 2.99
N SER A 64 -0.50 -20.89 1.88
CA SER A 64 -0.24 -20.33 0.56
C SER A 64 -1.28 -19.26 0.20
N THR A 65 -0.84 -18.05 -0.18
CA THR A 65 -1.74 -16.98 -0.60
C THR A 65 -2.55 -17.33 -1.84
N LYS A 66 -2.00 -18.21 -2.69
CA LYS A 66 -2.70 -18.75 -3.86
C LYS A 66 -3.85 -19.66 -3.46
N ALA A 67 -3.68 -20.45 -2.39
CA ALA A 67 -4.74 -21.34 -1.90
C ALA A 67 -5.84 -20.58 -1.16
N GLN A 68 -5.48 -19.54 -0.39
CA GLN A 68 -6.44 -18.70 0.34
C GLN A 68 -7.31 -17.84 -0.58
N GLY A 69 -6.73 -17.36 -1.70
CA GLY A 69 -7.49 -16.57 -2.67
C GLY A 69 -8.12 -15.30 -2.09
N ASP A 70 -9.46 -15.26 -2.02
CA ASP A 70 -10.22 -14.11 -1.54
C ASP A 70 -10.03 -13.84 -0.05
N GLU A 71 -9.83 -14.87 0.77
CA GLU A 71 -9.57 -14.72 2.21
C GLU A 71 -8.29 -13.92 2.45
N PHE A 72 -7.22 -14.21 1.70
CA PHE A 72 -5.99 -13.41 1.77
C PHE A 72 -6.23 -11.97 1.31
N ARG A 73 -7.01 -11.78 0.23
CA ARG A 73 -7.32 -10.44 -0.29
C ARG A 73 -8.12 -9.59 0.71
N ALA A 74 -8.96 -10.22 1.53
CA ALA A 74 -9.69 -9.53 2.59
C ALA A 74 -8.78 -8.95 3.68
N ASP A 75 -7.60 -9.54 3.90
CA ASP A 75 -6.60 -9.07 4.87
C ASP A 75 -5.62 -8.04 4.28
N LEU A 76 -5.75 -7.68 2.99
CA LEU A 76 -4.76 -6.91 2.25
C LEU A 76 -5.28 -5.54 1.82
N CYS A 77 -4.59 -4.46 2.21
CA CYS A 77 -4.74 -3.14 1.64
C CYS A 77 -3.60 -2.87 0.64
N TYR A 78 -3.95 -2.57 -0.62
CA TYR A 78 -2.98 -2.20 -1.64
C TYR A 78 -3.16 -0.75 -2.09
N LEU A 79 -2.09 0.03 -1.99
CA LEU A 79 -1.96 1.35 -2.59
C LEU A 79 -0.88 1.31 -3.67
N GLY A 80 -1.30 1.30 -4.92
CA GLY A 80 -0.39 1.27 -6.06
C GLY A 80 0.24 2.62 -6.37
N HIS A 81 1.13 2.62 -7.36
CA HIS A 81 1.75 3.83 -7.88
C HIS A 81 0.71 4.80 -8.50
N LEU A 82 -0.31 4.27 -9.17
CA LEU A 82 -1.45 5.05 -9.67
C LEU A 82 -2.46 5.25 -8.53
N ASN A 83 -3.06 6.45 -8.47
CA ASN A 83 -3.98 6.80 -7.39
C ASN A 83 -5.29 6.00 -7.39
N ALA A 84 -5.63 5.34 -8.50
CA ALA A 84 -6.86 4.55 -8.66
C ALA A 84 -8.14 5.32 -8.29
N ILE A 85 -8.17 6.61 -8.58
CA ILE A 85 -9.34 7.49 -8.39
C ILE A 85 -10.06 7.71 -9.72
N LYS A 86 -11.35 7.96 -9.66
CA LYS A 86 -12.18 8.37 -10.79
C LYS A 86 -12.18 9.90 -10.86
N GLU A 87 -11.68 10.46 -11.95
CA GLU A 87 -11.49 11.91 -12.08
C GLU A 87 -12.82 12.68 -12.18
N GLU A 88 -13.88 12.03 -12.63
CA GLU A 88 -15.23 12.58 -12.73
C GLU A 88 -15.94 12.66 -11.38
N LEU A 89 -15.55 11.83 -10.42
CA LEU A 89 -16.12 11.80 -9.08
C LEU A 89 -15.42 12.81 -8.18
N THR A 90 -16.11 13.20 -7.12
CA THR A 90 -15.56 14.02 -6.04
C THR A 90 -14.63 13.17 -5.13
N PRO A 91 -13.80 13.78 -4.27
CA PRO A 91 -13.06 13.07 -3.24
C PRO A 91 -13.95 12.18 -2.36
N LEU A 92 -15.07 12.71 -1.90
CA LEU A 92 -16.04 11.99 -1.07
C LEU A 92 -16.59 10.75 -1.81
N GLU A 93 -17.09 10.94 -3.02
CA GLU A 93 -17.59 9.83 -3.85
C GLU A 93 -16.54 8.78 -4.14
N ASN A 94 -15.27 9.19 -4.37
CA ASN A 94 -14.17 8.25 -4.58
C ASN A 94 -13.91 7.39 -3.34
N LEU A 95 -13.93 7.96 -2.12
CA LEU A 95 -13.75 7.21 -0.89
C LEU A 95 -14.89 6.23 -0.64
N LEU A 96 -16.13 6.68 -0.75
CA LEU A 96 -17.31 5.84 -0.56
C LEU A 96 -17.37 4.70 -1.60
N ALA A 97 -17.08 5.01 -2.87
CA ALA A 97 -17.02 4.00 -3.93
C ALA A 97 -15.90 2.97 -3.67
N ALA A 98 -14.72 3.42 -3.21
CA ALA A 98 -13.61 2.53 -2.90
C ALA A 98 -13.93 1.60 -1.71
N ALA A 99 -14.57 2.10 -0.66
CA ALA A 99 -15.01 1.32 0.48
C ALA A 99 -16.07 0.28 0.06
N HIS A 100 -17.06 0.71 -0.72
CA HIS A 100 -18.10 -0.21 -1.24
C HIS A 100 -17.51 -1.34 -2.10
N LEU A 101 -16.55 -1.03 -2.98
CA LEU A 101 -15.86 -2.05 -3.80
C LEU A 101 -15.00 -3.00 -2.97
N ALA A 102 -14.60 -2.58 -1.79
CA ALA A 102 -13.81 -3.37 -0.84
C ALA A 102 -14.69 -4.15 0.16
N ASP A 103 -16.01 -4.09 0.02
CA ASP A 103 -17.01 -4.64 0.97
C ASP A 103 -16.81 -4.10 2.39
N GLU A 104 -16.47 -2.80 2.50
CA GLU A 104 -16.27 -2.08 3.76
C GLU A 104 -17.40 -1.08 4.01
N GLU A 105 -17.82 -1.00 5.26
CA GLU A 105 -18.72 0.05 5.70
C GLU A 105 -17.92 1.32 6.01
N LEU A 106 -18.17 2.37 5.26
CA LEU A 106 -17.62 3.72 5.48
C LEU A 106 -18.79 4.71 5.49
N SER A 107 -19.03 5.35 6.62
CA SER A 107 -20.03 6.42 6.69
C SER A 107 -19.54 7.68 5.97
N GLU A 108 -20.48 8.53 5.54
CA GLU A 108 -20.15 9.82 4.93
C GLU A 108 -19.35 10.70 5.91
N ASP A 109 -19.73 10.72 7.19
CA ASP A 109 -19.01 11.46 8.23
C ASP A 109 -17.56 10.96 8.40
N ASP A 110 -17.33 9.64 8.39
CA ASP A 110 -15.97 9.06 8.45
C ASP A 110 -15.15 9.39 7.19
N ALA A 111 -15.79 9.44 6.02
CA ALA A 111 -15.12 9.81 4.78
C ALA A 111 -14.74 11.29 4.78
N LEU A 112 -15.62 12.17 5.27
CA LEU A 112 -15.35 13.61 5.42
C LEU A 112 -14.22 13.86 6.43
N ASP A 113 -14.23 13.18 7.59
CA ASP A 113 -13.15 13.22 8.57
C ASP A 113 -11.80 12.79 7.95
N ALA A 114 -11.80 11.71 7.15
CA ALA A 114 -10.61 11.25 6.46
C ALA A 114 -10.08 12.28 5.46
N LEU A 115 -10.98 12.97 4.73
CA LEU A 115 -10.59 14.03 3.78
C LEU A 115 -10.04 15.26 4.50
N GLU A 116 -10.59 15.65 5.64
CA GLU A 116 -10.08 16.73 6.46
C GLU A 116 -8.66 16.41 6.96
N GLN A 117 -8.44 15.18 7.46
CA GLN A 117 -7.12 14.75 7.96
C GLN A 117 -6.03 14.79 6.88
N VAL A 118 -6.36 14.54 5.61
CA VAL A 118 -5.39 14.65 4.51
C VAL A 118 -5.29 16.07 3.94
N GLY A 119 -5.94 17.07 4.56
CA GLY A 119 -5.91 18.47 4.16
C GLY A 119 -6.71 18.76 2.88
N LEU A 120 -7.85 18.09 2.70
CA LEU A 120 -8.77 18.31 1.58
C LEU A 120 -10.09 18.94 2.03
N ALA A 121 -10.16 19.49 3.26
CA ALA A 121 -11.32 20.24 3.74
C ALA A 121 -11.72 21.37 2.77
N GLY A 122 -13.00 21.48 2.46
CA GLY A 122 -13.58 22.43 1.49
C GLY A 122 -13.37 22.03 0.03
N ARG A 123 -12.99 20.78 -0.26
CA ARG A 123 -12.82 20.24 -1.62
C ARG A 123 -13.60 18.94 -1.83
N GLU A 124 -14.42 18.56 -0.89
CA GLU A 124 -15.14 17.29 -0.83
C GLU A 124 -16.06 17.11 -2.04
N ASP A 125 -16.66 18.22 -2.51
CA ASP A 125 -17.63 18.27 -3.61
C ASP A 125 -17.02 18.68 -4.96
N LEU A 126 -15.70 18.93 -5.02
CA LEU A 126 -15.02 19.31 -6.25
C LEU A 126 -14.58 18.07 -7.02
N ALA A 127 -15.04 17.88 -8.27
CA ALA A 127 -14.60 16.73 -9.07
C ALA A 127 -13.07 16.63 -9.14
N CYS A 128 -12.53 15.40 -8.96
CA CYS A 128 -11.10 15.14 -8.83
C CYS A 128 -10.27 15.60 -10.04
N LYS A 129 -10.86 15.72 -11.23
CA LYS A 129 -10.17 16.26 -12.42
C LYS A 129 -9.63 17.68 -12.22
N TYR A 130 -10.24 18.48 -11.31
CA TYR A 130 -9.81 19.84 -10.99
C TYR A 130 -8.77 19.92 -9.87
N LEU A 131 -8.45 18.78 -9.24
CA LEU A 131 -7.43 18.68 -8.20
C LEU A 131 -6.02 18.59 -8.79
N SER A 132 -5.05 19.15 -8.07
CA SER A 132 -3.63 18.94 -8.38
C SER A 132 -3.22 17.47 -8.19
N GLN A 133 -2.09 17.04 -8.75
CA GLN A 133 -1.59 15.68 -8.57
C GLN A 133 -1.36 15.31 -7.09
N GLY A 134 -0.82 16.26 -6.29
CA GLY A 134 -0.67 16.07 -4.85
C GLY A 134 -2.02 15.91 -4.13
N GLN A 135 -3.04 16.70 -4.50
CA GLN A 135 -4.38 16.55 -3.96
C GLN A 135 -5.03 15.22 -4.36
N LYS A 136 -4.86 14.79 -5.62
CA LYS A 136 -5.30 13.46 -6.07
C LYS A 136 -4.61 12.35 -5.28
N ARG A 137 -3.31 12.50 -4.99
CA ARG A 137 -2.58 11.55 -4.14
C ARG A 137 -3.16 11.51 -2.73
N ARG A 138 -3.50 12.65 -2.14
CA ARG A 138 -4.12 12.74 -0.83
C ARG A 138 -5.50 12.06 -0.79
N VAL A 139 -6.33 12.18 -1.84
CA VAL A 139 -7.59 11.42 -1.95
C VAL A 139 -7.34 9.91 -1.86
N ALA A 140 -6.36 9.40 -2.62
CA ALA A 140 -6.01 7.98 -2.57
C ALA A 140 -5.51 7.54 -1.18
N LEU A 141 -4.75 8.40 -0.50
CA LEU A 141 -4.19 8.13 0.84
C LEU A 141 -5.24 8.23 1.96
N ALA A 142 -6.31 9.01 1.77
CA ALA A 142 -7.37 9.16 2.77
C ALA A 142 -8.03 7.82 3.13
N ARG A 143 -7.98 6.84 2.22
CA ARG A 143 -8.44 5.45 2.49
C ARG A 143 -7.71 4.82 3.69
N LEU A 144 -6.44 5.17 3.91
CA LEU A 144 -5.64 4.58 4.99
C LEU A 144 -6.08 5.05 6.40
N VAL A 145 -6.83 6.15 6.50
CA VAL A 145 -7.28 6.71 7.79
C VAL A 145 -8.14 5.72 8.57
N LYS A 146 -9.06 5.06 7.88
CA LYS A 146 -10.01 4.09 8.47
C LYS A 146 -9.65 2.64 8.14
N GLU A 147 -8.52 2.40 7.49
CA GLU A 147 -8.07 1.08 7.06
C GLU A 147 -7.72 0.18 8.25
N LYS A 148 -8.35 -0.99 8.31
CA LYS A 148 -8.20 -1.98 9.41
C LYS A 148 -7.46 -3.25 9.00
N ARG A 149 -7.24 -3.48 7.71
CA ARG A 149 -6.57 -4.69 7.22
C ARG A 149 -5.18 -4.82 7.80
N PRO A 150 -4.77 -6.03 8.21
CA PRO A 150 -3.51 -6.25 8.91
C PRO A 150 -2.27 -6.10 8.02
N LEU A 151 -2.40 -6.22 6.68
CA LEU A 151 -1.27 -6.13 5.76
C LEU A 151 -1.45 -4.98 4.77
N TRP A 152 -0.52 -4.03 4.79
CA TRP A 152 -0.48 -2.92 3.84
C TRP A 152 0.66 -3.10 2.84
N ILE A 153 0.33 -3.00 1.55
CA ILE A 153 1.31 -2.99 0.45
C ILE A 153 1.24 -1.62 -0.23
N LEU A 154 2.31 -0.82 -0.11
CA LEU A 154 2.34 0.58 -0.50
C LEU A 154 3.43 0.82 -1.54
N ASP A 155 3.04 1.15 -2.78
CA ASP A 155 3.98 1.44 -3.87
C ASP A 155 4.20 2.95 -3.99
N GLU A 156 5.39 3.43 -3.57
CA GLU A 156 5.80 4.84 -3.57
C GLU A 156 4.76 5.77 -2.90
N PRO A 157 4.35 5.52 -1.64
CA PRO A 157 3.23 6.25 -1.05
C PRO A 157 3.52 7.74 -0.83
N PHE A 158 4.79 8.15 -0.72
CA PHE A 158 5.21 9.52 -0.42
C PHE A 158 5.39 10.41 -1.65
N VAL A 159 5.25 9.86 -2.87
CA VAL A 159 5.41 10.64 -4.11
C VAL A 159 4.37 11.75 -4.19
N ALA A 160 4.82 12.96 -4.61
CA ALA A 160 4.01 14.17 -4.78
C ALA A 160 3.38 14.72 -3.48
N LEU A 161 3.88 14.34 -2.31
CA LEU A 161 3.48 14.88 -1.02
C LEU A 161 4.41 16.03 -0.59
N ASP A 162 3.83 17.04 0.06
CA ASP A 162 4.58 18.05 0.80
C ASP A 162 4.98 17.51 2.20
N THR A 163 5.79 18.25 2.91
CA THR A 163 6.31 17.85 4.23
C THR A 163 5.21 17.51 5.22
N ALA A 164 4.15 18.32 5.30
CA ALA A 164 3.05 18.08 6.22
C ALA A 164 2.31 16.76 5.90
N ALA A 165 2.09 16.46 4.62
CA ALA A 165 1.47 15.21 4.20
C ALA A 165 2.40 14.00 4.41
N VAL A 166 3.73 14.16 4.28
CA VAL A 166 4.71 13.13 4.62
C VAL A 166 4.66 12.82 6.11
N ASP A 167 4.67 13.84 6.99
CA ASP A 167 4.61 13.67 8.44
C ASP A 167 3.29 12.99 8.85
N TRP A 168 2.17 13.43 8.27
CA TRP A 168 0.87 12.80 8.49
C TRP A 168 0.87 11.32 8.10
N LEU A 169 1.31 10.98 6.88
CA LEU A 169 1.33 9.59 6.41
C LEU A 169 2.26 8.72 7.24
N THR A 170 3.39 9.26 7.65
CA THR A 170 4.33 8.60 8.56
C THR A 170 3.66 8.25 9.89
N GLY A 171 2.86 9.17 10.45
CA GLY A 171 2.03 8.93 11.63
C GLY A 171 1.01 7.82 11.44
N ILE A 172 0.31 7.80 10.31
CA ILE A 172 -0.70 6.77 9.95
C ILE A 172 -0.03 5.39 9.87
N ILE A 173 1.09 5.27 9.15
CA ILE A 173 1.84 4.00 9.05
C ILE A 173 2.35 3.57 10.43
N SER A 174 2.91 4.50 11.20
CA SER A 174 3.37 4.24 12.57
C SER A 174 2.25 3.69 13.46
N GLY A 175 1.08 4.32 13.43
CA GLY A 175 -0.10 3.84 14.18
C GLY A 175 -0.57 2.46 13.73
N HIS A 176 -0.50 2.15 12.43
CA HIS A 176 -0.80 0.81 11.91
C HIS A 176 0.15 -0.25 12.48
N LEU A 177 1.46 0.00 12.46
CA LEU A 177 2.47 -0.92 13.00
C LEU A 177 2.32 -1.09 14.53
N GLN A 178 2.03 -0.02 15.27
CA GLN A 178 1.81 -0.09 16.73
C GLN A 178 0.62 -0.97 17.11
N ARG A 179 -0.41 -1.04 16.26
CA ARG A 179 -1.56 -1.93 16.46
C ARG A 179 -1.28 -3.37 16.00
N GLY A 180 -0.04 -3.72 15.66
CA GLY A 180 0.35 -5.05 15.20
C GLY A 180 0.14 -5.27 13.70
N GLY A 181 -0.17 -4.23 12.93
CA GLY A 181 -0.21 -4.30 11.48
C GLY A 181 1.17 -4.56 10.88
N MET A 182 1.19 -4.97 9.62
CA MET A 182 2.41 -5.18 8.83
C MET A 182 2.36 -4.32 7.58
N ALA A 183 3.52 -3.82 7.13
CA ALA A 183 3.59 -3.06 5.90
C ALA A 183 4.77 -3.48 5.04
N VAL A 184 4.56 -3.57 3.72
CA VAL A 184 5.62 -3.63 2.72
C VAL A 184 5.52 -2.38 1.87
N MET A 185 6.59 -1.64 1.75
CA MET A 185 6.57 -0.43 0.93
C MET A 185 7.80 -0.27 0.05
N THR A 186 7.63 0.49 -1.02
CA THR A 186 8.74 1.06 -1.79
C THR A 186 8.82 2.55 -1.52
N THR A 187 10.02 3.08 -1.39
CA THR A 187 10.23 4.54 -1.38
C THR A 187 11.65 4.89 -1.78
N HIS A 188 11.80 6.04 -2.46
CA HIS A 188 13.10 6.66 -2.73
C HIS A 188 13.41 7.78 -1.73
N GLN A 189 12.47 8.12 -0.86
CA GLN A 189 12.66 9.17 0.15
C GLN A 189 13.16 8.55 1.46
N GLN A 190 14.02 9.28 2.14
CA GLN A 190 14.40 8.95 3.51
C GLN A 190 13.29 9.45 4.45
N VAL A 191 12.43 8.54 4.88
CA VAL A 191 11.37 8.84 5.84
C VAL A 191 11.67 8.12 7.15
N ASN A 192 11.47 8.83 8.26
CA ASN A 192 11.62 8.26 9.58
C ASN A 192 10.24 7.84 10.11
N ILE A 193 9.98 6.53 10.19
CA ILE A 193 8.76 5.98 10.77
C ILE A 193 9.07 5.62 12.22
N PRO A 194 8.49 6.34 13.19
CA PRO A 194 8.93 6.26 14.60
C PRO A 194 8.50 5.00 15.34
N ALA A 195 7.70 4.14 14.73
CA ALA A 195 7.22 2.92 15.36
C ALA A 195 7.45 1.69 14.47
N GLY A 196 7.56 0.54 15.14
CA GLY A 196 7.77 -0.75 14.48
C GLY A 196 9.24 -1.06 14.22
N THR A 197 9.49 -2.28 13.79
CA THR A 197 10.81 -2.71 13.30
C THR A 197 10.86 -2.50 11.78
N ILE A 198 11.78 -1.68 11.32
CA ILE A 198 11.99 -1.45 9.89
C ILE A 198 13.07 -2.42 9.41
N ARG A 199 12.71 -3.25 8.45
CA ARG A 199 13.64 -4.12 7.72
C ARG A 199 13.84 -3.58 6.31
N GLU A 200 15.04 -3.73 5.79
CA GLU A 200 15.37 -3.36 4.42
C GLU A 200 15.62 -4.61 3.59
N LEU A 201 15.00 -4.67 2.42
CA LEU A 201 15.25 -5.71 1.42
C LEU A 201 15.71 -5.03 0.12
N ARG A 202 16.93 -5.32 -0.29
CA ARG A 202 17.53 -4.72 -1.47
C ARG A 202 17.43 -5.66 -2.67
N LEU A 203 16.83 -5.17 -3.75
CA LEU A 203 16.72 -5.87 -5.03
C LEU A 203 17.76 -5.36 -6.02
N GLY A 204 18.52 -6.29 -6.63
CA GLY A 204 19.52 -6.00 -7.68
C GLY A 204 20.93 -5.81 -7.17
#